data_9ba3a59c0fc99b5ecaf9dd9889197fc4
#
_entry.id   9ba3a59c0fc99b5ecaf9dd9889197fc4
#
_cell.length_a   1.000
_cell.length_b   1.000
_cell.length_c   1.000
_cell.angle_alpha   90.00
_cell.angle_beta   90.00
_cell.angle_gamma   90.00
#
_symmetry.space_group_name_H-M   'P 1'
#
loop_
_entity.id
_entity.type
_entity.pdbx_description
1 polymer ?
#
loop_
_entity_poly.entity_id
_entity_poly.type
_entity_poly.pdbx_seq_one_letter_code
_entity_poly.pdbx_strand_id
1 'polypeptide(L)'
;MTVKLAILKSGEDIVADIKEMIVGEGDSARVVGYHLTKPCGVTLNSKNIQIDDEKDTYQLKLFPWCPLTKNEKIPITADWVVTIVDPIDKIKQMYTKEVLGDGSESSDSDEQSDANKSD
;
A
#
# COMPACT_ATOMS: atom_id res chain seq x y z
N MET A 1 4.31 -11.12 -3.70
CA MET A 1 3.94 -9.82 -3.14
C MET A 1 2.64 -9.34 -3.77
N THR A 2 1.72 -8.86 -2.95
CA THR A 2 0.39 -8.47 -3.42
C THR A 2 0.15 -7.00 -3.11
N VAL A 3 0.48 -6.15 -4.08
CA VAL A 3 0.28 -4.71 -3.91
C VAL A 3 -1.16 -4.38 -4.31
N LYS A 4 -1.89 -3.82 -3.37
CA LYS A 4 -3.30 -3.49 -3.56
C LYS A 4 -3.59 -2.09 -3.05
N LEU A 5 -4.71 -1.56 -3.47
CA LEU A 5 -5.21 -0.27 -3.02
C LEU A 5 -6.44 -0.53 -2.17
N ALA A 6 -6.37 -0.14 -0.91
CA ALA A 6 -7.48 -0.31 0.01
C ALA A 6 -8.13 1.05 0.25
N ILE A 7 -9.45 1.06 0.21
CA ILE A 7 -10.22 2.25 0.50
C ILE A 7 -10.91 2.02 1.83
N LEU A 8 -10.60 2.90 2.78
CA LEU A 8 -11.05 2.75 4.15
C LEU A 8 -12.32 3.55 4.39
N LYS A 9 -13.03 3.22 5.45
CA LYS A 9 -14.25 3.95 5.79
C LYS A 9 -13.99 5.41 6.06
N SER A 10 -12.77 5.74 6.45
CA SER A 10 -12.38 7.15 6.65
C SER A 10 -12.29 7.92 5.34
N GLY A 11 -12.32 7.24 4.21
CA GLY A 11 -12.12 7.87 2.91
C GLY A 11 -10.68 7.87 2.46
N GLU A 12 -9.79 7.31 3.26
CA GLU A 12 -8.38 7.25 2.89
C GLU A 12 -8.13 6.16 1.86
N ASP A 13 -7.20 6.45 0.96
CA ASP A 13 -6.72 5.49 -0.04
C ASP A 13 -5.34 5.05 0.40
N ILE A 14 -5.18 3.74 0.62
CA ILE A 14 -3.94 3.18 1.13
C ILE A 14 -3.41 2.15 0.16
N VAL A 15 -2.17 2.31 -0.29
CA VAL A 15 -1.50 1.29 -1.09
C VAL A 15 -0.53 0.55 -0.18
N ALA A 16 -0.52 -0.76 -0.31
CA ALA A 16 0.30 -1.60 0.55
C ALA A 16 0.39 -3.01 -0.03
N ASP A 17 1.35 -3.76 0.48
CA ASP A 17 1.33 -5.21 0.29
C ASP A 17 0.32 -5.74 1.32
N ILE A 18 -0.80 -6.24 0.83
CA ILE A 18 -1.93 -6.57 1.69
C ILE A 18 -2.13 -8.08 1.73
N LYS A 19 -2.23 -8.62 2.94
CA LYS A 19 -2.51 -10.03 3.14
C LYS A 19 -3.68 -10.19 4.09
N GLU A 20 -4.50 -11.19 3.82
CA GLU A 20 -5.68 -11.45 4.62
C GLU A 20 -5.32 -12.14 5.93
N MET A 21 -6.04 -11.79 6.99
CA MET A 21 -6.02 -12.52 8.25
C MET A 21 -7.26 -13.39 8.30
N ILE A 22 -7.04 -14.69 8.29
CA ILE A 22 -8.13 -15.65 8.21
C ILE A 22 -8.19 -16.45 9.51
N VAL A 23 -9.38 -16.60 10.06
CA VAL A 23 -9.60 -17.47 11.20
C VAL A 23 -10.62 -18.52 10.82
N GLY A 24 -10.54 -19.67 11.51
CA GLY A 24 -11.44 -20.78 11.24
C GLY A 24 -10.85 -21.72 10.22
N GLU A 25 -11.51 -22.86 10.04
CA GLU A 25 -11.08 -23.89 9.13
C GLU A 25 -12.25 -24.35 8.27
N GLY A 26 -11.93 -24.76 7.04
CA GLY A 26 -12.93 -25.29 6.16
C GLY A 26 -14.05 -24.29 5.89
N ASP A 27 -15.27 -24.73 6.09
CA ASP A 27 -16.41 -23.88 5.80
C ASP A 27 -16.56 -22.72 6.77
N SER A 28 -15.89 -22.78 7.92
CA SER A 28 -15.98 -21.71 8.90
C SER A 28 -14.86 -20.67 8.71
N ALA A 29 -13.98 -20.85 7.75
CA ALA A 29 -12.90 -19.91 7.51
C ALA A 29 -13.48 -18.56 7.06
N ARG A 30 -12.95 -17.49 7.63
CA ARG A 30 -13.42 -16.15 7.25
C ARG A 30 -12.29 -15.16 7.45
N VAL A 31 -12.35 -14.08 6.69
CA VAL A 31 -11.39 -12.99 6.79
C VAL A 31 -11.86 -12.06 7.90
N VAL A 32 -10.99 -11.83 8.89
CA VAL A 32 -11.33 -10.94 10.00
C VAL A 32 -10.55 -9.64 9.92
N GLY A 33 -9.56 -9.54 9.05
CA GLY A 33 -8.79 -8.33 8.92
C GLY A 33 -7.72 -8.50 7.87
N TYR A 34 -6.82 -7.54 7.85
CA TYR A 34 -5.74 -7.52 6.86
C TYR A 34 -4.46 -7.04 7.52
N HIS A 35 -3.35 -7.58 7.05
CA HIS A 35 -2.03 -7.06 7.38
C HIS A 35 -1.58 -6.19 6.22
N LEU A 36 -1.28 -4.93 6.53
CA LEU A 36 -0.77 -3.98 5.55
C LEU A 36 0.72 -3.82 5.78
N THR A 37 1.53 -4.25 4.82
CA THR A 37 2.97 -4.10 4.92
C THR A 37 3.37 -2.80 4.27
N LYS A 38 4.03 -1.95 5.05
CA LYS A 38 4.52 -0.64 4.62
C LYS A 38 3.41 0.18 3.94
N PRO A 39 2.28 0.37 4.63
CA PRO A 39 1.16 1.09 4.01
C PRO A 39 1.48 2.55 3.78
N CYS A 40 1.06 3.05 2.64
CA CYS A 40 1.24 4.44 2.27
C CYS A 40 -0.09 5.05 1.89
N GLY A 41 -0.36 6.24 2.40
CA GLY A 41 -1.48 7.00 1.92
C GLY A 41 -1.18 7.54 0.53
N VAL A 42 -2.23 7.77 -0.24
CA VAL A 42 -2.11 8.29 -1.60
C VAL A 42 -2.85 9.59 -1.67
N THR A 43 -2.18 10.64 -2.13
CA THR A 43 -2.85 11.91 -2.41
C THR A 43 -2.82 12.18 -3.89
N LEU A 44 -3.95 12.66 -4.37
CA LEU A 44 -4.12 13.08 -5.74
C LEU A 44 -4.30 14.59 -5.73
N ASN A 45 -3.36 15.30 -6.31
CA ASN A 45 -3.39 16.74 -6.35
C ASN A 45 -3.53 17.20 -7.79
N SER A 46 -4.69 17.77 -8.11
CA SER A 46 -4.95 18.20 -9.47
C SER A 46 -6.03 19.24 -9.46
N LYS A 47 -5.87 20.21 -10.33
CA LYS A 47 -6.92 21.21 -10.50
C LYS A 47 -7.99 20.71 -11.46
N ASN A 48 -7.59 19.92 -12.44
CA ASN A 48 -8.51 19.34 -13.41
C ASN A 48 -8.14 17.90 -13.58
N ILE A 49 -9.00 17.03 -13.09
CA ILE A 49 -8.74 15.60 -13.22
C ILE A 49 -9.29 15.12 -14.53
N GLN A 50 -8.39 14.84 -15.45
CA GLN A 50 -8.74 14.25 -16.74
C GLN A 50 -7.96 12.96 -16.86
N ILE A 51 -8.51 11.95 -16.26
CA ILE A 51 -7.80 10.69 -16.12
C ILE A 51 -7.51 10.03 -17.46
N ASP A 52 -8.38 10.30 -18.42
CA ASP A 52 -8.21 9.72 -19.75
C ASP A 52 -7.27 10.57 -20.62
N ASP A 53 -6.76 11.65 -20.10
CA ASP A 53 -5.82 12.49 -20.84
C ASP A 53 -4.44 11.84 -20.78
N GLU A 54 -3.80 11.73 -21.92
CA GLU A 54 -2.46 11.16 -21.99
C GLU A 54 -1.44 12.05 -21.29
N LYS A 55 -1.74 13.29 -21.14
CA LYS A 55 -0.85 14.20 -20.41
C LYS A 55 -1.23 14.14 -18.94
N ASP A 56 -0.23 13.94 -18.12
CA ASP A 56 -0.48 13.92 -16.68
C ASP A 56 -0.89 15.31 -16.22
N THR A 57 -2.16 15.45 -15.93
CA THR A 57 -2.68 16.71 -15.39
C THR A 57 -2.82 16.63 -13.87
N TYR A 58 -2.36 15.57 -13.27
CA TYR A 58 -2.47 15.38 -11.83
C TYR A 58 -1.14 14.89 -11.28
N GLN A 59 -0.95 15.10 -10.00
CA GLN A 59 0.22 14.60 -9.28
C GLN A 59 -0.22 13.62 -8.22
N LEU A 60 0.47 12.51 -8.16
CA LEU A 60 0.23 11.49 -7.16
C LEU A 60 1.41 11.48 -6.20
N LYS A 61 1.12 11.43 -4.91
CA LYS A 61 2.14 11.36 -3.88
C LYS A 61 1.82 10.26 -2.92
N LEU A 62 2.85 9.56 -2.49
CA LEU A 62 2.74 8.55 -1.45
C LEU A 62 3.38 9.09 -0.19
N PHE A 63 2.77 8.77 0.95
CA PHE A 63 3.33 9.14 2.24
C PHE A 63 3.07 8.00 3.21
N PRO A 64 3.94 7.81 4.20
CA PRO A 64 3.71 6.72 5.16
C PRO A 64 2.38 6.94 5.87
N TRP A 65 1.56 5.88 5.90
CA TRP A 65 0.25 5.99 6.53
C TRP A 65 0.36 6.13 8.04
N CYS A 66 1.31 5.40 8.64
CA CYS A 66 1.48 5.43 10.08
C CYS A 66 2.96 5.66 10.39
N PRO A 67 3.46 6.90 10.23
CA PRO A 67 4.90 7.13 10.31
C PRO A 67 5.48 7.02 11.70
N LEU A 68 4.65 6.97 12.72
CA LEU A 68 5.13 6.94 14.10
C LEU A 68 5.29 5.54 14.64
N THR A 69 5.01 4.51 13.86
CA THR A 69 5.21 3.14 14.31
C THR A 69 6.49 2.58 13.75
N LYS A 70 7.11 1.69 14.52
CA LYS A 70 8.26 0.95 14.03
C LYS A 70 7.85 -0.33 13.30
N ASN A 71 6.55 -0.65 13.31
CA ASN A 71 6.07 -1.88 12.71
C ASN A 71 5.94 -1.71 11.20
N GLU A 72 6.45 -2.67 10.45
CA GLU A 72 6.27 -2.66 9.01
C GLU A 72 4.92 -3.23 8.61
N LYS A 73 4.38 -4.12 9.43
CA LYS A 73 3.08 -4.71 9.19
C LYS A 73 2.08 -4.15 10.17
N ILE A 74 1.00 -3.58 9.66
CA ILE A 74 -0.01 -2.96 10.50
C ILE A 74 -1.32 -3.70 10.27
N PRO A 75 -1.90 -4.29 11.33
CA PRO A 75 -3.17 -4.99 11.19
C PRO A 75 -4.34 -4.01 11.24
N ILE A 76 -5.34 -4.26 10.42
CA ILE A 76 -6.60 -3.53 10.50
C ILE A 76 -7.74 -4.53 10.41
N THR A 77 -8.88 -4.15 10.96
CA THR A 77 -10.05 -5.03 10.96
C THR A 77 -10.73 -4.97 9.59
N ALA A 78 -11.36 -6.08 9.22
CA ALA A 78 -12.01 -6.16 7.91
C ALA A 78 -13.15 -5.15 7.79
N ASP A 79 -13.86 -4.88 8.87
CA ASP A 79 -15.01 -3.98 8.80
C ASP A 79 -14.62 -2.52 8.66
N TRP A 80 -13.33 -2.18 8.74
CA TRP A 80 -12.88 -0.81 8.48
C TRP A 80 -12.59 -0.59 7.00
N VAL A 81 -12.54 -1.64 6.20
CA VAL A 81 -12.19 -1.57 4.79
C VAL A 81 -13.45 -1.58 3.95
N VAL A 82 -13.61 -0.56 3.11
CA VAL A 82 -14.74 -0.52 2.19
C VAL A 82 -14.50 -1.48 1.04
N THR A 83 -13.32 -1.40 0.42
CA THR A 83 -13.01 -2.26 -0.69
C THR A 83 -11.50 -2.32 -0.90
N ILE A 84 -11.06 -3.35 -1.57
CA ILE A 84 -9.66 -3.52 -1.96
C ILE A 84 -9.65 -3.78 -3.46
N VAL A 85 -8.87 -2.98 -4.17
CA VAL A 85 -8.83 -3.05 -5.63
C VAL A 85 -7.39 -3.01 -6.09
N ASP A 86 -7.18 -3.28 -7.35
CA ASP A 86 -5.85 -3.19 -7.93
C ASP A 86 -5.54 -1.73 -8.23
N PRO A 87 -4.36 -1.25 -7.82
CA PRO A 87 -3.99 0.12 -8.12
C PRO A 87 -3.65 0.28 -9.60
N ILE A 88 -3.75 1.51 -10.09
CA ILE A 88 -3.28 1.79 -11.44
C ILE A 88 -1.76 1.57 -11.48
N ASP A 89 -1.25 1.33 -12.68
CA ASP A 89 0.16 0.98 -12.84
C ASP A 89 1.08 2.04 -12.26
N LYS A 90 0.74 3.30 -12.42
CA LYS A 90 1.59 4.37 -11.90
C LYS A 90 1.75 4.27 -10.39
N ILE A 91 0.65 4.02 -9.67
CA ILE A 91 0.70 3.87 -8.22
C ILE A 91 1.53 2.65 -7.85
N LYS A 92 1.30 1.54 -8.54
CA LYS A 92 2.03 0.31 -8.25
C LYS A 92 3.52 0.48 -8.46
N GLN A 93 3.91 1.18 -9.52
CA GLN A 93 5.31 1.42 -9.80
C GLN A 93 5.93 2.33 -8.74
N MET A 94 5.22 3.38 -8.36
CA MET A 94 5.72 4.29 -7.34
C MET A 94 5.93 3.56 -6.02
N TYR A 95 4.96 2.75 -5.62
CA TYR A 95 5.05 2.02 -4.36
C TYR A 95 6.21 1.04 -4.40
N THR A 96 6.34 0.29 -5.47
CA THR A 96 7.39 -0.71 -5.60
C THR A 96 8.76 -0.07 -5.58
N LYS A 97 8.90 1.05 -6.29
CA LYS A 97 10.19 1.70 -6.42
C LYS A 97 10.57 2.46 -5.18
N GLU A 98 9.64 3.25 -4.63
CA GLU A 98 9.98 4.19 -3.56
C GLU A 98 9.87 3.57 -2.18
N VAL A 99 8.96 2.63 -2.02
CA VAL A 99 8.66 2.10 -0.69
C VAL A 99 9.31 0.75 -0.47
N LEU A 100 9.17 -0.15 -1.44
CA LEU A 100 9.75 -1.49 -1.30
C LEU A 100 11.22 -1.51 -1.69
N GLY A 101 11.74 -0.41 -2.15
CA GLY A 101 13.16 -0.29 -2.45
C GLY A 101 13.54 -1.00 -3.70
N ASP A 102 12.62 -1.25 -4.57
CA ASP A 102 12.97 -1.76 -5.83
C ASP A 102 13.78 -3.03 -5.77
N GLY A 103 13.70 -3.48 -5.23
CA GLY A 103 14.57 -4.48 -5.37
C GLY A 103 15.36 -4.48 -6.51
N SER A 104 15.63 -3.96 -6.70
CA SER A 104 16.33 -4.27 -7.25
C SER A 104 17.14 -4.65 -6.98
N GLU A 105 17.05 -4.34 -6.63
CA GLU A 105 17.62 -4.86 -6.37
C GLU A 105 17.81 -5.45 -5.65
N SER A 106 17.70 -5.36 -5.49
CA SER A 106 17.86 -6.03 -4.90
C SER A 106 17.90 -6.40 -4.10
N SER A 107 18.05 -6.25 -3.95
CA SER A 107 18.06 -6.69 -3.16
C SER A 107 18.25 -6.71 -2.23
N ASP A 108 18.42 -6.42 -2.01
CA ASP A 108 18.45 -6.59 -1.07
C ASP A 108 18.67 -6.28 -0.29
N SER A 109 18.90 -5.98 -0.27
CA SER A 109 18.85 -5.94 0.55
C SER A 109 18.95 -5.43 1.32
N ASP A 110 19.11 -5.09 1.51
CA ASP A 110 18.95 -4.94 2.34
C ASP A 110 19.08 -4.42 2.84
N GLU A 111 19.29 -4.16 2.86
CA GLU A 111 19.17 -4.00 3.42
C GLU A 111 19.25 -3.50 3.70
N GLN A 112 19.49 -3.09 3.72
CA GLN A 112 19.42 -2.94 4.12
C GLN A 112 19.44 -2.47 4.38
N SER A 113 19.74 -2.06 4.35
CA SER A 113 19.58 -1.99 4.74
C SER A 113 19.66 -1.41 5.08
N ASP A 114 19.77 -1.03 5.08
CA ASP A 114 19.62 -0.89 5.49
C ASP A 114 19.68 -0.43 5.83
N ALA A 115 19.91 -0.19 5.56
CA ALA A 115 19.67 -0.16 5.90
C ALA A 115 19.88 0.38 6.07
N ASN A 116 19.87 0.77 6.04
CA ASN A 116 19.75 0.78 6.29
C ASN A 116 19.90 1.23 6.17
N LYS A 117 19.98 1.75 5.79
CA LYS A 117 19.82 1.79 5.77
C LYS A 117 19.73 2.26 5.85
N SER A 118 19.93 2.63 5.69
CA SER A 118 19.61 2.56 5.88
C SER A 118 19.60 3.01 6.01
N ASP A 119 19.65 3.48 5.96
CA ASP A 119 19.35 3.29 6.15
C ASP A 119 19.24 3.53 6.29
#